data_024fc1cab4b38c204f72e11f9e459cd3
#
_entry.id   024fc1cab4b38c204f72e11f9e459cd3
#
_cell.length_a   1.000
_cell.length_b   1.000
_cell.length_c   1.000
_cell.angle_alpha   90.00
_cell.angle_beta   90.00
_cell.angle_gamma   90.00
#
_symmetry.space_group_name_H-M   'P 1'
#
loop_
_entity.id
_entity.type
_entity.pdbx_description
1 polymer ?
#
loop_
_entity_poly.entity_id
_entity_poly.type
_entity_poly.pdbx_seq_one_letter_code
_entity_poly.pdbx_strand_id
1 'polypeptide(L)'
;EVILKMIDLIMLAAPYGVFSLMAALVVEAPSVDLFQALGMYALSVVIGLALMIVFYWLLVYLFTGKKPAFFQSGMGPAQLLAFSTSSSAATLPVTMECVEDHLGVEEEVSSFVLPIGATINMDGTSLYQAVAAVFIAQAFGMELGFAAQLGIVATATLASIGSAAVPGAGMVMLVIVLAQAGIPEAGLALIFAVDRPLD
;
A
#
# COMPACT_ATOMS: atom_id res chain seq x y z
N GLU A 1 18.48 -12.83 9.30
CA GLU A 1 18.38 -12.41 10.72
C GLU A 1 18.98 -11.01 10.95
N VAL A 2 20.22 -10.72 10.51
CA VAL A 2 20.88 -9.40 10.73
C VAL A 2 20.07 -8.28 10.07
N ILE A 3 19.65 -8.44 8.82
CA ILE A 3 18.85 -7.45 8.09
C ILE A 3 17.52 -7.17 8.79
N LEU A 4 16.82 -8.20 9.26
CA LEU A 4 15.56 -8.04 9.99
C LEU A 4 15.77 -7.26 11.30
N LYS A 5 16.82 -7.56 12.06
CA LYS A 5 17.17 -6.78 13.27
C LYS A 5 17.54 -5.33 12.96
N MET A 6 18.19 -5.07 11.83
CA MET A 6 18.45 -3.69 11.38
C MET A 6 17.15 -2.95 11.03
N ILE A 7 16.22 -3.62 10.36
CA ILE A 7 14.88 -3.07 10.06
C ILE A 7 14.15 -2.77 11.37
N ASP A 8 14.13 -3.69 12.33
CA ASP A 8 13.48 -3.48 13.62
C ASP A 8 14.08 -2.28 14.38
N LEU A 9 15.40 -2.11 14.33
CA LEU A 9 16.09 -0.98 14.95
C LEU A 9 15.72 0.37 14.29
N ILE A 10 15.64 0.38 12.96
CA ILE A 10 15.20 1.55 12.18
C ILE A 10 13.73 1.86 12.48
N MET A 11 12.89 0.83 12.55
CA MET A 11 11.46 0.98 12.86
C MET A 11 11.20 1.52 14.26
N LEU A 12 12.12 1.30 15.22
CA LEU A 12 12.04 1.93 16.55
C LEU A 12 12.18 3.47 16.47
N ALA A 13 12.91 3.99 15.49
CA ALA A 13 13.03 5.42 15.24
C ALA A 13 11.88 6.01 14.40
N ALA A 14 11.09 5.17 13.73
CA ALA A 14 10.01 5.61 12.84
C ALA A 14 8.99 6.56 13.50
N PRO A 15 8.49 6.33 14.74
CA PRO A 15 7.56 7.25 15.40
C PRO A 15 8.12 8.67 15.56
N TYR A 16 9.40 8.78 15.87
CA TYR A 16 10.07 10.09 16.02
C TYR A 16 10.24 10.77 14.66
N GLY A 17 10.57 10.00 13.61
CA GLY A 17 10.65 10.49 12.25
C GLY A 17 9.31 11.01 11.75
N VAL A 18 8.24 10.23 11.92
CA VAL A 18 6.86 10.61 11.56
C VAL A 18 6.44 11.87 12.32
N PHE A 19 6.67 11.91 13.64
CA PHE A 19 6.36 13.09 14.44
C PHE A 19 7.09 14.34 13.96
N SER A 20 8.39 14.22 13.66
CA SER A 20 9.21 15.33 13.15
C SER A 20 8.72 15.82 11.79
N LEU A 21 8.37 14.91 10.89
CA LEU A 21 7.81 15.24 9.58
C LEU A 21 6.44 15.90 9.69
N MET A 22 5.57 15.40 10.58
CA MET A 22 4.27 16.02 10.85
C MET A 22 4.45 17.43 11.45
N ALA A 23 5.39 17.59 12.39
CA ALA A 23 5.68 18.89 12.97
C ALA A 23 6.21 19.88 11.94
N ALA A 24 7.14 19.44 11.06
CA ALA A 24 7.63 20.25 9.96
C ALA A 24 6.51 20.65 9.01
N LEU A 25 5.66 19.69 8.62
CA LEU A 25 4.49 19.97 7.77
C LEU A 25 3.55 21.01 8.39
N VAL A 26 3.27 20.92 9.70
CA VAL A 26 2.42 21.90 10.40
C VAL A 26 3.04 23.29 10.42
N VAL A 27 4.36 23.37 10.61
CA VAL A 27 5.10 24.66 10.67
C VAL A 27 5.23 25.28 9.27
N GLU A 28 5.49 24.47 8.26
CA GLU A 28 5.72 24.91 6.89
C GLU A 28 4.45 25.03 6.05
N ALA A 29 3.33 24.47 6.54
CA ALA A 29 2.05 24.47 5.81
C ALA A 29 1.54 25.93 5.60
N PRO A 30 1.39 26.37 4.36
CA PRO A 30 0.96 27.73 4.06
C PRO A 30 -0.50 27.99 4.42
N SER A 31 -1.32 26.95 4.60
CA SER A 31 -2.76 27.08 4.88
C SER A 31 -3.35 25.80 5.50
N VAL A 32 -4.52 25.97 6.13
CA VAL A 32 -5.35 24.85 6.63
C VAL A 32 -5.85 23.96 5.47
N ASP A 33 -5.91 24.50 4.26
CA ASP A 33 -6.38 23.81 3.06
C ASP A 33 -5.49 22.60 2.71
N LEU A 34 -4.19 22.65 3.06
CA LEU A 34 -3.28 21.54 2.86
C LEU A 34 -3.69 20.31 3.70
N PHE A 35 -4.11 20.52 4.96
CA PHE A 35 -4.57 19.43 5.81
C PHE A 35 -5.88 18.82 5.30
N GLN A 36 -6.77 19.66 4.77
CA GLN A 36 -7.98 19.18 4.13
C GLN A 36 -7.65 18.36 2.88
N ALA A 37 -6.72 18.81 2.05
CA ALA A 37 -6.27 18.08 0.87
C ALA A 37 -5.64 16.72 1.24
N LEU A 38 -4.78 16.67 2.27
CA LEU A 38 -4.20 15.42 2.78
C LEU A 38 -5.28 14.48 3.36
N GLY A 39 -6.28 15.01 4.05
CA GLY A 39 -7.42 14.24 4.52
C GLY A 39 -8.23 13.63 3.38
N MET A 40 -8.47 14.40 2.31
CA MET A 40 -9.16 13.90 1.11
C MET A 40 -8.33 12.85 0.36
N TYR A 41 -7.02 13.03 0.30
CA TYR A 41 -6.11 12.03 -0.24
C TYR A 41 -6.19 10.72 0.55
N ALA A 42 -6.02 10.78 1.88
CA ALA A 42 -6.10 9.60 2.73
C ALA A 42 -7.46 8.90 2.61
N LEU A 43 -8.56 9.66 2.59
CA LEU A 43 -9.90 9.12 2.38
C LEU A 43 -10.03 8.43 1.02
N SER A 44 -9.47 8.99 -0.04
CA SER A 44 -9.50 8.41 -1.38
C SER A 44 -8.76 7.07 -1.43
N VAL A 45 -7.59 6.97 -0.77
CA VAL A 45 -6.85 5.71 -0.64
C VAL A 45 -7.67 4.67 0.12
N VAL A 46 -8.23 5.04 1.28
CA VAL A 46 -9.04 4.13 2.11
C VAL A 46 -10.28 3.63 1.35
N ILE A 47 -10.97 4.51 0.63
CA ILE A 47 -12.12 4.12 -0.20
C ILE A 47 -11.67 3.17 -1.32
N GLY A 48 -10.56 3.46 -1.99
CA GLY A 48 -10.01 2.59 -3.02
C GLY A 48 -9.66 1.20 -2.49
N LEU A 49 -9.01 1.12 -1.34
CA LEU A 49 -8.69 -0.16 -0.67
C LEU A 49 -9.95 -0.92 -0.26
N ALA A 50 -10.96 -0.22 0.29
CA ALA A 50 -12.23 -0.84 0.64
C ALA A 50 -12.96 -1.42 -0.59
N LEU A 51 -12.97 -0.69 -1.70
CA LEU A 51 -13.54 -1.18 -2.97
C LEU A 51 -12.77 -2.40 -3.49
N MET A 52 -11.45 -2.43 -3.34
CA MET A 52 -10.61 -3.55 -3.73
C MET A 52 -10.89 -4.79 -2.87
N ILE A 53 -11.09 -4.65 -1.56
CA ILE A 53 -11.51 -5.76 -0.69
C ILE A 53 -12.87 -6.31 -1.14
N VAL A 54 -13.85 -5.45 -1.43
CA VAL A 54 -15.16 -5.87 -1.95
C VAL A 54 -15.02 -6.60 -3.29
N PHE A 55 -14.13 -6.11 -4.16
CA PHE A 55 -13.84 -6.76 -5.43
C PHE A 55 -13.25 -8.18 -5.23
N TYR A 56 -12.32 -8.37 -4.30
CA TYR A 56 -11.78 -9.69 -3.97
C TYR A 56 -12.84 -10.62 -3.36
N TRP A 57 -13.70 -10.11 -2.50
CA TRP A 57 -14.83 -10.90 -1.97
C TRP A 57 -15.75 -11.37 -3.09
N LEU A 58 -16.00 -10.51 -4.08
CA LEU A 58 -16.78 -10.85 -5.25
C LEU A 58 -16.11 -11.95 -6.07
N LEU A 59 -14.80 -11.84 -6.32
CA LEU A 59 -14.04 -12.86 -7.04
C LEU A 59 -14.08 -14.21 -6.30
N VAL A 60 -13.80 -14.21 -5.00
CA VAL A 60 -13.89 -15.44 -4.19
C VAL A 60 -15.28 -16.06 -4.30
N TYR A 61 -16.34 -15.27 -4.17
CA TYR A 61 -17.71 -15.76 -4.29
C TYR A 61 -18.01 -16.33 -5.69
N LEU A 62 -17.58 -15.66 -6.75
CA LEU A 62 -17.84 -16.09 -8.13
C LEU A 62 -17.09 -17.38 -8.50
N PHE A 63 -15.83 -17.50 -8.07
CA PHE A 63 -15.00 -18.64 -8.46
C PHE A 63 -15.15 -19.85 -7.53
N THR A 64 -15.43 -19.65 -6.24
CA THR A 64 -15.48 -20.73 -5.25
C THR A 64 -16.89 -21.01 -4.73
N GLY A 65 -17.85 -20.11 -4.94
CA GLY A 65 -19.18 -20.16 -4.32
C GLY A 65 -19.18 -19.96 -2.80
N LYS A 66 -18.02 -19.75 -2.19
CA LYS A 66 -17.88 -19.50 -0.74
C LYS A 66 -18.33 -18.08 -0.39
N LYS A 67 -19.01 -17.95 0.75
CA LYS A 67 -19.47 -16.63 1.21
C LYS A 67 -18.29 -15.73 1.60
N PRO A 68 -18.34 -14.41 1.36
CA PRO A 68 -17.31 -13.47 1.78
C PRO A 68 -16.97 -13.56 3.27
N ALA A 69 -17.96 -13.78 4.13
CA ALA A 69 -17.77 -13.96 5.56
C ALA A 69 -16.88 -15.16 5.92
N PHE A 70 -16.95 -16.24 5.15
CA PHE A 70 -16.06 -17.41 5.33
C PHE A 70 -14.60 -17.03 5.05
N PHE A 71 -14.36 -16.35 3.93
CA PHE A 71 -13.03 -15.86 3.58
C PHE A 71 -12.50 -14.88 4.63
N GLN A 72 -13.32 -13.88 5.00
CA GLN A 72 -12.93 -12.86 5.96
C GLN A 72 -12.59 -13.43 7.34
N SER A 73 -13.39 -14.40 7.83
CA SER A 73 -13.12 -15.04 9.12
C SER A 73 -11.84 -15.89 9.09
N GLY A 74 -11.58 -16.57 7.97
CA GLY A 74 -10.35 -17.38 7.81
C GLY A 74 -9.09 -16.54 7.70
N MET A 75 -9.16 -15.37 7.03
CA MET A 75 -8.02 -14.50 6.79
C MET A 75 -7.81 -13.43 7.88
N GLY A 76 -8.69 -13.33 8.86
CA GLY A 76 -8.64 -12.29 9.90
C GLY A 76 -7.29 -12.14 10.60
N PRO A 77 -6.67 -13.22 11.10
CA PRO A 77 -5.36 -13.15 11.76
C PRO A 77 -4.26 -12.60 10.85
N ALA A 78 -4.21 -13.05 9.58
CA ALA A 78 -3.24 -12.56 8.60
C ALA A 78 -3.45 -11.07 8.28
N GLN A 79 -4.70 -10.64 8.14
CA GLN A 79 -5.02 -9.23 7.88
C GLN A 79 -4.62 -8.31 9.05
N LEU A 80 -4.87 -8.73 10.30
CA LEU A 80 -4.47 -7.98 11.48
C LEU A 80 -2.94 -7.86 11.58
N LEU A 81 -2.22 -8.95 11.27
CA LEU A 81 -0.77 -8.94 11.27
C LEU A 81 -0.22 -8.07 10.13
N ALA A 82 -0.82 -8.14 8.93
CA ALA A 82 -0.45 -7.29 7.80
C ALA A 82 -0.61 -5.81 8.13
N PHE A 83 -1.74 -5.44 8.72
CA PHE A 83 -2.01 -4.07 9.15
C PHE A 83 -1.02 -3.56 10.20
N SER A 84 -0.61 -4.43 11.14
CA SER A 84 0.31 -4.04 12.21
C SER A 84 1.78 -3.97 11.76
N THR A 85 2.16 -4.76 10.76
CA THR A 85 3.55 -4.87 10.30
C THR A 85 3.83 -4.06 9.04
N SER A 86 2.81 -3.71 8.26
CA SER A 86 2.95 -3.13 6.90
C SER A 86 3.92 -3.95 6.03
N SER A 87 3.95 -5.27 6.20
CA SER A 87 4.91 -6.15 5.52
C SER A 87 4.28 -7.47 5.10
N SER A 88 4.11 -7.66 3.79
CA SER A 88 3.63 -8.93 3.22
C SER A 88 4.59 -10.08 3.51
N ALA A 89 5.90 -9.82 3.53
CA ALA A 89 6.90 -10.84 3.85
C ALA A 89 6.82 -11.30 5.31
N ALA A 90 6.64 -10.36 6.25
CA ALA A 90 6.49 -10.71 7.67
C ALA A 90 5.16 -11.43 7.95
N THR A 91 4.13 -11.16 7.17
CA THR A 91 2.80 -11.76 7.30
C THR A 91 2.69 -13.13 6.65
N LEU A 92 3.56 -13.45 5.70
CA LEU A 92 3.49 -14.64 4.86
C LEU A 92 3.29 -15.95 5.64
N PRO A 93 4.03 -16.25 6.73
CA PRO A 93 3.82 -17.49 7.48
C PRO A 93 2.40 -17.64 8.03
N VAL A 94 1.85 -16.56 8.59
CA VAL A 94 0.48 -16.56 9.12
C VAL A 94 -0.55 -16.61 8.00
N THR A 95 -0.25 -16.01 6.84
CA THR A 95 -1.11 -16.11 5.65
C THR A 95 -1.19 -17.56 5.17
N MET A 96 -0.06 -18.28 5.13
CA MET A 96 -0.02 -19.69 4.76
C MET A 96 -0.87 -20.54 5.73
N GLU A 97 -0.66 -20.38 7.03
CA GLU A 97 -1.47 -21.06 8.06
C GLU A 97 -2.97 -20.78 7.91
N CYS A 98 -3.35 -19.51 7.71
CA CYS A 98 -4.76 -19.14 7.50
C CYS A 98 -5.37 -19.80 6.25
N VAL A 99 -4.60 -19.85 5.16
CA VAL A 99 -5.07 -20.41 3.88
C VAL A 99 -5.17 -21.92 3.95
N GLU A 100 -4.25 -22.60 4.59
CA GLU A 100 -4.23 -24.06 4.74
C GLU A 100 -5.26 -24.52 5.75
N ASP A 101 -5.22 -24.02 6.98
CA ASP A 101 -6.03 -24.53 8.10
C ASP A 101 -7.49 -24.04 8.05
N HIS A 102 -7.72 -22.79 7.63
CA HIS A 102 -9.08 -22.20 7.66
C HIS A 102 -9.79 -22.23 6.30
N LEU A 103 -9.04 -22.03 5.20
CA LEU A 103 -9.65 -22.02 3.87
C LEU A 103 -9.57 -23.38 3.16
N GLY A 104 -8.73 -24.30 3.64
CA GLY A 104 -8.61 -25.66 3.13
C GLY A 104 -7.90 -25.76 1.78
N VAL A 105 -6.92 -24.88 1.55
CA VAL A 105 -6.06 -24.94 0.35
C VAL A 105 -4.90 -25.92 0.62
N GLU A 106 -4.56 -26.72 -0.36
CA GLU A 106 -3.46 -27.68 -0.27
C GLU A 106 -2.10 -26.98 -0.08
N GLU A 107 -1.26 -27.52 0.80
CA GLU A 107 0.08 -26.99 1.13
C GLU A 107 0.96 -26.83 -0.12
N GLU A 108 0.86 -27.76 -1.08
CA GLU A 108 1.61 -27.67 -2.35
C GLU A 108 1.27 -26.40 -3.13
N VAL A 109 0.01 -25.96 -3.08
CA VAL A 109 -0.46 -24.76 -3.78
C VAL A 109 -0.08 -23.52 -2.98
N SER A 110 -0.33 -23.50 -1.68
CA SER A 110 -0.07 -22.35 -0.81
C SER A 110 1.42 -22.01 -0.76
N SER A 111 2.28 -23.02 -0.57
CA SER A 111 3.73 -22.87 -0.49
C SER A 111 4.39 -22.35 -1.77
N PHE A 112 3.75 -22.53 -2.92
CA PHE A 112 4.23 -22.00 -4.18
C PHE A 112 3.63 -20.63 -4.51
N VAL A 113 2.30 -20.50 -4.40
CA VAL A 113 1.57 -19.31 -4.87
C VAL A 113 1.77 -18.11 -3.94
N LEU A 114 1.72 -18.32 -2.62
CA LEU A 114 1.74 -17.21 -1.66
C LEU A 114 3.09 -16.48 -1.60
N PRO A 115 4.26 -17.16 -1.59
CA PRO A 115 5.55 -16.46 -1.64
C PRO A 115 5.74 -15.63 -2.91
N ILE A 116 5.29 -16.14 -4.06
CA ILE A 116 5.31 -15.39 -5.32
C ILE A 116 4.35 -14.21 -5.24
N GLY A 117 3.13 -14.44 -4.76
CA GLY A 117 2.11 -13.40 -4.60
C GLY A 117 2.55 -12.28 -3.67
N ALA A 118 3.26 -12.58 -2.60
CA ALA A 118 3.76 -11.59 -1.66
C ALA A 118 4.68 -10.52 -2.28
N THR A 119 5.29 -10.81 -3.44
CA THR A 119 6.18 -9.89 -4.15
C THR A 119 5.62 -9.38 -5.47
N ILE A 120 4.81 -10.18 -6.16
CA ILE A 120 4.28 -9.83 -7.50
C ILE A 120 2.89 -9.22 -7.42
N ASN A 121 2.06 -9.68 -6.48
CA ASN A 121 0.66 -9.23 -6.37
C ASN A 121 0.53 -8.16 -5.28
N MET A 122 1.02 -6.96 -5.56
CA MET A 122 0.98 -5.80 -4.66
C MET A 122 -0.02 -4.75 -5.13
N ASP A 123 -1.29 -5.14 -5.28
CA ASP A 123 -2.34 -4.29 -5.83
C ASP A 123 -2.64 -3.09 -4.93
N GLY A 124 -2.57 -3.25 -3.60
CA GLY A 124 -2.70 -2.16 -2.65
C GLY A 124 -1.64 -1.09 -2.85
N THR A 125 -0.38 -1.50 -3.03
CA THR A 125 0.74 -0.60 -3.32
C THR A 125 0.55 0.12 -4.64
N SER A 126 0.09 -0.59 -5.68
CA SER A 126 -0.22 0.01 -6.99
C SER A 126 -1.30 1.08 -6.89
N LEU A 127 -2.40 0.78 -6.19
CA LEU A 127 -3.50 1.73 -5.95
C LEU A 127 -3.00 2.95 -5.18
N TYR A 128 -2.28 2.74 -4.09
CA TYR A 128 -1.68 3.79 -3.28
C TYR A 128 -0.80 4.71 -4.13
N GLN A 129 0.13 4.16 -4.90
CA GLN A 129 1.04 4.91 -5.76
C GLN A 129 0.31 5.72 -6.83
N ALA A 130 -0.71 5.15 -7.47
CA ALA A 130 -1.49 5.84 -8.49
C ALA A 130 -2.25 7.03 -7.90
N VAL A 131 -2.91 6.84 -6.76
CA VAL A 131 -3.65 7.92 -6.07
C VAL A 131 -2.68 9.01 -5.57
N ALA A 132 -1.53 8.61 -5.02
CA ALA A 132 -0.50 9.53 -4.57
C ALA A 132 0.07 10.38 -5.70
N ALA A 133 0.39 9.77 -6.84
CA ALA A 133 0.91 10.50 -8.00
C ALA A 133 -0.09 11.52 -8.53
N VAL A 134 -1.36 11.15 -8.63
CA VAL A 134 -2.44 12.07 -9.06
C VAL A 134 -2.61 13.21 -8.05
N PHE A 135 -2.59 12.90 -6.75
CA PHE A 135 -2.69 13.91 -5.70
C PHE A 135 -1.53 14.91 -5.76
N ILE A 136 -0.29 14.42 -5.88
CA ILE A 136 0.90 15.28 -5.99
C ILE A 136 0.80 16.17 -7.23
N ALA A 137 0.44 15.61 -8.40
CA ALA A 137 0.26 16.39 -9.61
C ALA A 137 -0.77 17.53 -9.43
N GLN A 138 -1.90 17.25 -8.81
CA GLN A 138 -2.91 18.25 -8.50
C GLN A 138 -2.41 19.32 -7.52
N ALA A 139 -1.63 18.91 -6.50
CA ALA A 139 -1.03 19.85 -5.56
C ALA A 139 -0.05 20.83 -6.23
N PHE A 140 0.61 20.38 -7.31
CA PHE A 140 1.48 21.23 -8.15
C PHE A 140 0.74 21.94 -9.29
N GLY A 141 -0.60 21.88 -9.32
CA GLY A 141 -1.43 22.54 -10.34
C GLY A 141 -1.30 21.92 -11.75
N MET A 142 -0.86 20.67 -11.84
CA MET A 142 -0.73 19.96 -13.10
C MET A 142 -2.09 19.37 -13.53
N GLU A 143 -2.50 19.64 -14.74
CA GLU A 143 -3.69 19.04 -15.34
C GLU A 143 -3.30 17.70 -16.01
N LEU A 144 -3.74 16.59 -15.41
CA LEU A 144 -3.52 15.27 -15.96
C LEU A 144 -4.65 14.87 -16.90
N GLY A 145 -4.36 14.81 -18.19
CA GLY A 145 -5.27 14.22 -19.17
C GLY A 145 -5.50 12.73 -18.92
N PHE A 146 -6.56 12.16 -19.48
CA PHE A 146 -6.90 10.75 -19.30
C PHE A 146 -5.77 9.79 -19.68
N ALA A 147 -5.04 10.08 -20.76
CA ALA A 147 -3.88 9.26 -21.18
C ALA A 147 -2.74 9.29 -20.15
N ALA A 148 -2.48 10.45 -19.54
CA ALA A 148 -1.47 10.57 -18.48
C ALA A 148 -1.87 9.77 -17.22
N GLN A 149 -3.15 9.81 -16.83
CA GLN A 149 -3.66 9.01 -15.72
C GLN A 149 -3.54 7.51 -15.97
N LEU A 150 -3.86 7.03 -17.18
CA LEU A 150 -3.64 5.64 -17.57
C LEU A 150 -2.15 5.26 -17.54
N GLY A 151 -1.28 6.17 -17.97
CA GLY A 151 0.18 5.99 -17.88
C GLY A 151 0.65 5.83 -16.42
N ILE A 152 0.14 6.65 -15.52
CA ILE A 152 0.42 6.55 -14.07
C ILE A 152 -0.04 5.19 -13.53
N VAL A 153 -1.26 4.76 -13.83
CA VAL A 153 -1.77 3.45 -13.38
C VAL A 153 -0.91 2.31 -13.90
N ALA A 154 -0.56 2.32 -15.18
CA ALA A 154 0.30 1.29 -15.77
C ALA A 154 1.68 1.26 -15.12
N THR A 155 2.31 2.42 -14.91
CA THR A 155 3.63 2.52 -14.29
C THR A 155 3.58 2.13 -12.81
N ALA A 156 2.55 2.54 -12.06
CA ALA A 156 2.35 2.15 -10.67
C ALA A 156 2.19 0.62 -10.54
N THR A 157 1.43 0.00 -11.44
CA THR A 157 1.25 -1.46 -11.48
C THR A 157 2.58 -2.17 -11.75
N LEU A 158 3.37 -1.71 -12.71
CA LEU A 158 4.69 -2.29 -12.99
C LEU A 158 5.69 -2.05 -11.86
N ALA A 159 5.67 -0.87 -11.26
CA ALA A 159 6.54 -0.51 -10.14
C ALA A 159 6.20 -1.35 -8.89
N SER A 160 4.92 -1.61 -8.63
CA SER A 160 4.49 -2.43 -7.50
C SER A 160 4.97 -3.88 -7.61
N ILE A 161 4.97 -4.46 -8.82
CA ILE A 161 5.48 -5.82 -9.08
C ILE A 161 6.99 -5.95 -8.75
N GLY A 162 7.76 -4.87 -8.90
CA GLY A 162 9.18 -4.84 -8.54
C GLY A 162 9.48 -4.42 -7.11
N SER A 163 8.45 -4.11 -6.32
CA SER A 163 8.60 -3.62 -4.95
C SER A 163 8.97 -4.75 -3.98
N ALA A 164 9.78 -4.41 -2.98
CA ALA A 164 10.06 -5.35 -1.89
C ALA A 164 8.85 -5.43 -0.94
N ALA A 165 8.59 -6.61 -0.39
CA ALA A 165 7.47 -6.85 0.54
C ALA A 165 7.78 -6.39 1.97
N VAL A 166 8.35 -5.19 2.12
CA VAL A 166 8.79 -4.58 3.39
C VAL A 166 8.19 -3.18 3.57
N PRO A 167 8.03 -2.72 4.81
CA PRO A 167 7.43 -1.42 5.10
C PRO A 167 8.13 -0.26 4.36
N GLY A 168 7.34 0.65 3.80
CA GLY A 168 7.83 1.86 3.12
C GLY A 168 8.40 1.64 1.71
N ALA A 169 8.42 0.42 1.21
CA ALA A 169 8.90 0.14 -0.15
C ALA A 169 8.03 0.83 -1.22
N GLY A 170 6.74 0.97 -0.97
CA GLY A 170 5.81 1.68 -1.85
C GLY A 170 6.24 3.13 -2.14
N MET A 171 6.70 3.85 -1.10
CA MET A 171 7.21 5.23 -1.25
C MET A 171 8.48 5.31 -2.10
N VAL A 172 9.40 4.36 -1.93
CA VAL A 172 10.63 4.32 -2.74
C VAL A 172 10.31 4.12 -4.22
N MET A 173 9.38 3.22 -4.51
CA MET A 173 8.97 2.95 -5.89
C MET A 173 8.10 4.06 -6.48
N LEU A 174 7.40 4.84 -5.64
CA LEU A 174 6.62 5.99 -6.09
C LEU A 174 7.48 7.05 -6.81
N VAL A 175 8.76 7.19 -6.44
CA VAL A 175 9.71 8.07 -7.16
C VAL A 175 9.74 7.74 -8.66
N ILE A 176 9.75 6.46 -9.01
CA ILE A 176 9.77 6.00 -10.41
C ILE A 176 8.47 6.40 -11.12
N VAL A 177 7.32 6.27 -10.44
CA VAL A 177 6.01 6.65 -10.98
C VAL A 177 5.94 8.15 -11.25
N LEU A 178 6.41 8.96 -10.29
CA LEU A 178 6.47 10.42 -10.43
C LEU A 178 7.38 10.85 -11.57
N ALA A 179 8.60 10.30 -11.62
CA ALA A 179 9.58 10.61 -12.66
C ALA A 179 9.03 10.27 -14.05
N GLN A 180 8.39 9.12 -14.22
CA GLN A 180 7.79 8.70 -15.49
C GLN A 180 6.63 9.63 -15.92
N ALA A 181 5.87 10.14 -14.96
CA ALA A 181 4.77 11.06 -15.22
C ALA A 181 5.21 12.54 -15.35
N GLY A 182 6.49 12.83 -15.14
CA GLY A 182 7.02 14.20 -15.14
C GLY A 182 6.54 15.02 -13.95
N ILE A 183 6.16 14.38 -12.84
CA ILE A 183 5.67 15.01 -11.63
C ILE A 183 6.86 15.29 -10.68
N PRO A 184 6.94 16.47 -10.05
CA PRO A 184 8.06 16.81 -9.17
C PRO A 184 8.15 15.87 -7.95
N GLU A 185 9.31 15.26 -7.74
CA GLU A 185 9.58 14.38 -6.59
C GLU A 185 9.49 15.09 -5.24
N ALA A 186 9.66 16.42 -5.22
CA ALA A 186 9.48 17.24 -4.02
C ALA A 186 8.08 17.04 -3.37
N GLY A 187 7.07 16.63 -4.16
CA GLY A 187 5.73 16.30 -3.67
C GLY A 187 5.66 15.11 -2.73
N LEU A 188 6.68 14.25 -2.70
CA LEU A 188 6.76 13.15 -1.73
C LEU A 188 6.71 13.64 -0.29
N ALA A 189 7.30 14.80 0.00
CA ALA A 189 7.27 15.39 1.34
C ALA A 189 5.85 15.64 1.84
N LEU A 190 4.90 15.93 0.93
CA LEU A 190 3.50 16.20 1.28
C LEU A 190 2.80 14.96 1.85
N ILE A 191 3.07 13.78 1.28
CA ILE A 191 2.38 12.54 1.65
C ILE A 191 3.11 11.74 2.72
N PHE A 192 4.39 12.01 2.96
CA PHE A 192 5.23 11.28 3.91
C PHE A 192 4.62 11.22 5.31
N ALA A 193 3.94 12.28 5.70
CA ALA A 193 3.31 12.39 7.01
C ALA A 193 2.12 11.42 7.21
N VAL A 194 1.42 11.08 6.14
CA VAL A 194 0.23 10.21 6.16
C VAL A 194 0.49 8.83 5.56
N ASP A 195 1.73 8.57 5.13
CA ASP A 195 2.14 7.31 4.51
C ASP A 195 1.93 6.11 5.43
N ARG A 196 2.46 6.17 6.64
CA ARG A 196 2.45 5.03 7.57
C ARG A 196 1.09 4.44 7.91
N PRO A 197 0.01 5.22 8.14
CA PRO A 197 -1.32 4.68 8.32
C PRO A 197 -1.94 4.05 7.07
N LEU A 198 -1.40 4.38 5.87
CA LEU A 198 -1.94 3.96 4.58
C LEU A 198 -1.16 2.80 3.94
N ASP A 199 0.07 2.52 4.40
CA ASP A 199 0.99 1.49 3.90
C ASP A 199 0.62 0.00 4.29
#